data_a9a14890a026933d548f1986a05845a1
#
_entry.id   a9a14890a026933d548f1986a05845a1
#
_cell.length_a   1.000
_cell.length_b   1.000
_cell.length_c   1.000
_cell.angle_alpha   90.00
_cell.angle_beta   90.00
_cell.angle_gamma   90.00
#
_symmetry.space_group_name_H-M   'P 1'
#
loop_
_entity.id
_entity.type
_entity.pdbx_description
1 polymer ?
#
loop_
_entity_poly.entity_id
_entity_poly.type
_entity_poly.pdbx_seq_one_letter_code
_entity_poly.pdbx_strand_id
1 'polypeptide(L)'
;DTGRIVNIKKGQFASANTMLNAQDKVIYNTSYNIYEKNMKNDNEKILNNPHLGVLLTERGTSFGYSDLIVDVRNLIKMRSFNNLIIQDISHANQEATGKDENNNMITKGNNNFIFPIARAAVAVGVDGLFIETHENSNVALSDNDTQIDIDDLKLLLDELIVIANVTKG
;
A
#
# COMPACT_ATOMS: atom_id res chain seq x y z
N ASP A 1 0.45 5.69 20.74
CA ASP A 1 -0.52 6.03 21.81
C ASP A 1 -1.82 6.64 21.32
N THR A 2 -2.07 6.69 20.01
CA THR A 2 -3.30 7.26 19.45
C THR A 2 -4.47 6.27 19.42
N GLY A 3 -4.21 4.98 19.52
CA GLY A 3 -5.22 3.91 19.34
C GLY A 3 -5.72 3.80 17.90
N ARG A 4 -5.00 4.37 16.94
CA ARG A 4 -5.36 4.36 15.52
C ARG A 4 -4.74 3.18 14.80
N ILE A 5 -5.39 2.73 13.73
CA ILE A 5 -4.82 1.78 12.78
C ILE A 5 -3.60 2.43 12.09
N VAL A 6 -2.51 1.68 11.99
CA VAL A 6 -1.27 2.13 11.35
C VAL A 6 -1.10 1.43 10.03
N ASN A 7 -1.05 2.20 8.94
CA ASN A 7 -0.68 1.67 7.63
C ASN A 7 0.82 1.89 7.40
N ILE A 8 1.56 0.80 7.27
CA ILE A 8 3.01 0.83 7.03
C ILE A 8 3.27 0.62 5.55
N LYS A 9 3.73 1.68 4.89
CA LYS A 9 4.10 1.63 3.48
C LYS A 9 5.53 1.12 3.32
N LYS A 10 5.73 0.11 2.48
CA LYS A 10 7.06 -0.48 2.21
C LYS A 10 7.98 0.54 1.55
N GLY A 11 9.23 0.63 2.00
CA GLY A 11 10.24 1.40 1.31
C GLY A 11 10.58 0.80 -0.06
N GLN A 12 10.95 1.65 -1.02
CA GLN A 12 11.33 1.21 -2.38
C GLN A 12 12.56 0.30 -2.39
N PHE A 13 13.43 0.44 -1.39
CA PHE A 13 14.66 -0.35 -1.24
C PHE A 13 14.49 -1.55 -0.30
N ALA A 14 13.32 -1.67 0.34
CA ALA A 14 13.05 -2.67 1.33
C ALA A 14 12.52 -3.96 0.71
N SER A 15 12.95 -5.09 1.21
CA SER A 15 12.30 -6.37 0.89
C SER A 15 10.98 -6.54 1.63
N ALA A 16 10.11 -7.42 1.15
CA ALA A 16 8.88 -7.77 1.86
C ALA A 16 9.16 -8.26 3.29
N ASN A 17 10.24 -9.01 3.49
CA ASN A 17 10.59 -9.56 4.81
C ASN A 17 10.95 -8.48 5.83
N THR A 18 11.47 -7.32 5.42
CA THR A 18 11.75 -6.22 6.34
C THR A 18 10.49 -5.57 6.90
N MET A 19 9.34 -5.79 6.26
CA MET A 19 8.05 -5.30 6.75
C MET A 19 7.62 -5.98 8.05
N LEU A 20 8.06 -7.23 8.29
CA LEU A 20 7.85 -7.89 9.57
C LEU A 20 8.49 -7.08 10.72
N ASN A 21 9.74 -6.64 10.54
CA ASN A 21 10.41 -5.83 11.56
C ASN A 21 9.71 -4.48 11.80
N ALA A 22 9.17 -3.87 10.75
CA ALA A 22 8.44 -2.62 10.86
C ALA A 22 7.11 -2.80 11.61
N GLN A 23 6.41 -3.88 11.31
CA GLN A 23 5.19 -4.32 11.99
C GLN A 23 5.48 -4.55 13.49
N ASP A 24 6.51 -5.34 13.80
CA ASP A 24 6.86 -5.70 15.18
C ASP A 24 7.14 -4.47 16.03
N LYS A 25 7.76 -3.43 15.47
CA LYS A 25 7.96 -2.16 16.17
C LYS A 25 6.66 -1.47 16.55
N VAL A 26 5.66 -1.49 15.67
CA VAL A 26 4.34 -0.90 15.96
C VAL A 26 3.61 -1.73 17.00
N ILE A 27 3.59 -3.04 16.82
CA ILE A 27 2.91 -3.99 17.73
C ILE A 27 3.55 -3.93 19.11
N TYR A 28 4.89 -3.98 19.20
CA TYR A 28 5.62 -3.93 20.47
C TYR A 28 5.29 -2.65 21.24
N ASN A 29 5.39 -1.49 20.58
CA ASN A 29 5.06 -0.22 21.23
C ASN A 29 3.60 -0.12 21.63
N THR A 30 2.68 -0.63 20.81
CA THR A 30 1.26 -0.66 21.12
C THR A 30 0.97 -1.58 22.30
N SER A 31 1.53 -2.78 22.29
CA SER A 31 1.37 -3.78 23.36
C SER A 31 1.99 -3.30 24.69
N TYR A 32 3.17 -2.67 24.63
CA TYR A 32 3.81 -2.10 25.81
C TYR A 32 2.95 -1.01 26.45
N ASN A 33 2.44 -0.09 25.65
CA ASN A 33 1.60 0.99 26.15
C ASN A 33 0.24 0.51 26.69
N ILE A 34 -0.34 -0.53 26.06
CA ILE A 34 -1.57 -1.16 26.55
C ILE A 34 -1.28 -1.95 27.83
N TYR A 35 -0.15 -2.65 27.90
CA TYR A 35 0.28 -3.37 29.08
C TYR A 35 0.45 -2.44 30.28
N GLU A 36 1.12 -1.32 30.13
CA GLU A 36 1.26 -0.31 31.19
C GLU A 36 -0.08 0.29 31.61
N LYS A 37 -1.00 0.54 30.67
CA LYS A 37 -2.34 1.08 30.96
C LYS A 37 -3.29 0.08 31.60
N ASN A 38 -3.18 -1.20 31.26
CA ASN A 38 -4.14 -2.24 31.62
C ASN A 38 -3.57 -3.33 32.54
N MET A 39 -2.58 -3.02 33.35
CA MET A 39 -1.99 -4.01 34.28
C MET A 39 -2.99 -4.74 35.18
N LYS A 40 -4.28 -4.57 34.96
CA LYS A 40 -5.33 -5.18 35.78
C LYS A 40 -6.34 -6.10 35.09
N ASN A 41 -6.52 -6.05 33.75
CA ASN A 41 -7.51 -6.96 33.12
C ASN A 41 -7.30 -7.07 31.61
N ASP A 42 -7.29 -8.28 31.06
CA ASP A 42 -7.45 -8.65 29.64
C ASP A 42 -6.18 -8.79 28.74
N ASN A 43 -5.09 -9.36 29.24
CA ASN A 43 -3.90 -9.67 28.44
C ASN A 43 -4.15 -10.68 27.31
N GLU A 44 -5.16 -11.56 27.38
CA GLU A 44 -5.39 -12.60 26.38
C GLU A 44 -6.07 -12.09 25.09
N LYS A 45 -6.88 -11.04 25.15
CA LYS A 45 -7.60 -10.53 23.97
C LYS A 45 -6.72 -9.78 22.97
N ILE A 46 -5.64 -9.16 23.43
CA ILE A 46 -4.73 -8.38 22.61
C ILE A 46 -3.79 -9.30 21.83
N LEU A 47 -3.27 -10.34 22.48
CA LEU A 47 -2.40 -11.33 21.86
C LEU A 47 -3.14 -12.22 20.84
N ASN A 48 -4.47 -12.31 20.93
CA ASN A 48 -5.31 -13.12 20.05
C ASN A 48 -5.93 -12.32 18.88
N ASN A 49 -5.64 -11.02 18.76
CA ASN A 49 -6.09 -10.26 17.59
C ASN A 49 -4.99 -10.30 16.51
N PRO A 50 -5.16 -11.10 15.43
CA PRO A 50 -4.11 -11.32 14.45
C PRO A 50 -3.69 -10.07 13.67
N HIS A 51 -4.45 -8.99 13.76
CA HIS A 51 -4.20 -7.80 12.95
C HIS A 51 -3.81 -6.55 13.75
N LEU A 52 -3.73 -6.60 15.05
CA LEU A 52 -3.27 -5.54 15.98
C LEU A 52 -3.34 -4.08 15.46
N GLY A 53 -4.25 -3.80 14.52
CA GLY A 53 -4.39 -2.49 13.91
C GLY A 53 -3.25 -2.08 12.96
N VAL A 54 -2.54 -3.04 12.37
CA VAL A 54 -1.49 -2.78 11.38
C VAL A 54 -1.93 -3.23 9.99
N LEU A 55 -1.76 -2.37 9.00
CA LEU A 55 -1.87 -2.67 7.57
C LEU A 55 -0.48 -2.60 6.94
N LEU A 56 -0.17 -3.48 6.00
CA LEU A 56 1.08 -3.44 5.24
C LEU A 56 0.79 -3.07 3.77
N THR A 57 1.48 -2.05 3.27
CA THR A 57 1.27 -1.54 1.91
C THR A 57 2.48 -1.79 1.03
N GLU A 58 2.28 -2.52 -0.07
CA GLU A 58 3.22 -2.62 -1.19
C GLU A 58 3.08 -1.37 -2.06
N ARG A 59 4.22 -0.83 -2.52
CA ARG A 59 4.26 0.37 -3.36
C ARG A 59 5.32 0.32 -4.46
N GLY A 60 5.82 -0.85 -4.77
CA GLY A 60 6.88 -1.06 -5.75
C GLY A 60 8.28 -1.04 -5.16
N THR A 61 9.21 -1.52 -5.95
CA THR A 61 10.63 -1.70 -5.61
C THR A 61 11.50 -1.12 -6.72
N SER A 62 12.54 -0.38 -6.33
CA SER A 62 13.57 0.11 -7.24
C SER A 62 14.55 -1.02 -7.57
N PHE A 63 14.62 -1.45 -8.84
CA PHE A 63 15.55 -2.50 -9.27
C PHE A 63 15.87 -2.43 -10.76
N GLY A 64 16.72 -1.50 -11.18
CA GLY A 64 17.33 -1.52 -12.49
C GLY A 64 16.43 -1.25 -13.71
N TYR A 65 15.19 -0.81 -13.47
CA TYR A 65 14.20 -0.52 -14.50
C TYR A 65 13.94 0.98 -14.53
N SER A 66 14.31 1.91 -14.69
CA SER A 66 13.97 3.35 -14.66
C SER A 66 12.68 3.73 -13.92
N ASP A 67 11.81 2.78 -13.68
CA ASP A 67 10.55 2.86 -12.94
C ASP A 67 10.50 1.85 -11.78
N LEU A 68 9.43 1.84 -11.02
CA LEU A 68 9.24 0.89 -9.93
C LEU A 68 8.63 -0.42 -10.43
N ILE A 69 9.13 -1.53 -9.88
CA ILE A 69 8.59 -2.86 -10.16
C ILE A 69 7.62 -3.25 -9.05
N VAL A 70 6.40 -3.63 -9.42
CA VAL A 70 5.46 -4.29 -8.53
C VAL A 70 5.61 -5.80 -8.67
N ASP A 71 6.26 -6.41 -7.70
CA ASP A 71 6.33 -7.87 -7.61
C ASP A 71 5.15 -8.39 -6.76
N VAL A 72 4.15 -8.96 -7.42
CA VAL A 72 2.95 -9.50 -6.75
C VAL A 72 3.26 -10.58 -5.71
N ARG A 73 4.42 -11.24 -5.78
CA ARG A 73 4.88 -12.20 -4.76
C ARG A 73 5.09 -11.52 -3.40
N ASN A 74 5.39 -10.22 -3.38
CA ASN A 74 5.54 -9.47 -2.14
C ASN A 74 4.22 -9.38 -1.36
N LEU A 75 3.08 -9.30 -2.05
CA LEU A 75 1.75 -9.30 -1.44
C LEU A 75 1.52 -10.61 -0.66
N ILE A 76 1.88 -11.74 -1.28
CA ILE A 76 1.76 -13.06 -0.64
C ILE A 76 2.73 -13.19 0.55
N LYS A 77 3.98 -12.75 0.38
CA LYS A 77 4.98 -12.78 1.46
C LYS A 77 4.54 -11.94 2.66
N MET A 78 4.06 -10.72 2.45
CA MET A 78 3.58 -9.87 3.54
C MET A 78 2.32 -10.41 4.20
N ARG A 79 1.44 -11.07 3.44
CA ARG A 79 0.25 -11.74 4.00
C ARG A 79 0.61 -12.86 4.98
N SER A 80 1.73 -13.57 4.75
CA SER A 80 2.19 -14.60 5.68
C SER A 80 2.57 -14.10 7.08
N PHE A 81 2.63 -12.77 7.27
CA PHE A 81 2.84 -12.13 8.57
C PHE A 81 1.53 -11.88 9.34
N ASN A 82 0.42 -12.44 8.87
CA ASN A 82 -0.91 -12.28 9.48
C ASN A 82 -1.46 -10.85 9.49
N ASN A 83 -1.19 -10.07 8.44
CA ASN A 83 -1.73 -8.72 8.29
C ASN A 83 -2.65 -8.57 7.09
N LEU A 84 -3.45 -7.51 7.13
CA LEU A 84 -4.17 -7.02 5.96
C LEU A 84 -3.18 -6.31 5.02
N ILE A 85 -3.29 -6.63 3.74
CA ILE A 85 -2.35 -6.18 2.71
C ILE A 85 -3.03 -5.19 1.78
N ILE A 86 -2.38 -4.05 1.62
CA ILE A 86 -2.80 -2.97 0.73
C ILE A 86 -1.82 -2.89 -0.45
N GLN A 87 -2.32 -2.71 -1.65
CA GLN A 87 -1.51 -2.28 -2.79
C GLN A 87 -1.71 -0.78 -3.02
N ASP A 88 -0.63 -0.03 -3.00
CA ASP A 88 -0.61 1.34 -3.47
C ASP A 88 -0.47 1.34 -4.99
N ILE A 89 -1.54 1.68 -5.70
CA ILE A 89 -1.58 1.70 -7.16
C ILE A 89 -1.23 3.08 -7.74
N SER A 90 -1.17 4.11 -6.91
CA SER A 90 -0.73 5.44 -7.32
C SER A 90 0.79 5.53 -7.33
N HIS A 91 1.43 5.43 -6.18
CA HIS A 91 2.88 5.59 -6.07
C HIS A 91 3.68 4.41 -6.65
N ALA A 92 3.06 3.27 -6.91
CA ALA A 92 3.70 2.15 -7.61
C ALA A 92 4.03 2.45 -9.09
N ASN A 93 3.45 3.51 -9.65
CA ASN A 93 3.68 3.96 -11.03
C ASN A 93 4.74 5.07 -11.14
N GLN A 94 5.41 5.41 -10.04
CA GLN A 94 6.46 6.42 -10.06
C GLN A 94 7.67 5.95 -10.89
N GLU A 95 8.16 6.85 -11.71
CA GLU A 95 9.41 6.68 -12.47
C GLU A 95 10.54 7.40 -11.74
N ALA A 96 11.70 6.75 -11.64
CA ALA A 96 12.82 7.26 -10.86
C ALA A 96 13.45 8.54 -11.45
N THR A 97 13.19 8.82 -12.73
CA THR A 97 13.90 9.88 -13.46
C THR A 97 12.97 10.62 -14.41
N GLY A 98 12.40 11.70 -13.92
CA GLY A 98 11.87 12.73 -14.80
C GLY A 98 12.71 14.00 -14.69
N LYS A 99 12.57 14.90 -15.65
CA LYS A 99 13.11 16.25 -15.58
C LYS A 99 12.00 17.22 -15.88
N ASP A 100 11.96 18.30 -15.11
CA ASP A 100 11.06 19.42 -15.40
C ASP A 100 11.61 20.27 -16.57
N GLU A 101 10.87 21.30 -16.96
CA GLU A 101 11.25 22.22 -18.04
C GLU A 101 12.57 22.96 -17.75
N ASN A 102 12.99 23.03 -16.51
CA ASN A 102 14.23 23.66 -16.06
C ASN A 102 15.38 22.65 -15.90
N ASN A 103 15.19 21.40 -16.36
CA ASN A 103 16.15 20.30 -16.25
C ASN A 103 16.44 19.83 -14.81
N ASN A 104 15.59 20.17 -13.81
CA ASN A 104 15.66 19.63 -12.48
C ASN A 104 15.10 18.21 -12.46
N MET A 105 15.70 17.34 -11.65
CA MET A 105 15.19 15.97 -11.45
C MET A 105 13.86 16.04 -10.71
N ILE A 106 12.84 15.42 -11.30
CA ILE A 106 11.52 15.28 -10.70
C ILE A 106 11.09 13.82 -10.72
N THR A 107 10.24 13.44 -9.78
CA THR A 107 9.54 12.16 -9.84
C THR A 107 8.40 12.30 -10.85
N LYS A 108 8.40 11.45 -11.86
CA LYS A 108 7.30 11.29 -12.79
C LYS A 108 6.50 10.03 -12.47
N GLY A 109 5.38 9.89 -13.11
CA GLY A 109 4.55 8.70 -13.04
C GLY A 109 4.04 8.30 -14.41
N ASN A 110 3.45 7.12 -14.47
CA ASN A 110 2.83 6.61 -15.69
C ASN A 110 1.45 6.03 -15.39
N ASN A 111 0.43 6.84 -15.56
CA ASN A 111 -0.96 6.48 -15.29
C ASN A 111 -1.44 5.25 -16.05
N ASN A 112 -0.79 4.89 -17.18
CA ASN A 112 -1.14 3.70 -17.95
C ASN A 112 -0.98 2.40 -17.16
N PHE A 113 -0.20 2.39 -16.07
CA PHE A 113 0.00 1.21 -15.24
C PHE A 113 -0.95 1.10 -14.06
N ILE A 114 -1.73 2.13 -13.73
CA ILE A 114 -2.67 2.11 -12.59
C ILE A 114 -3.64 0.94 -12.72
N PHE A 115 -4.36 0.83 -13.83
CA PHE A 115 -5.33 -0.24 -14.07
C PHE A 115 -4.68 -1.64 -14.10
N PRO A 116 -3.59 -1.88 -14.86
CA PRO A 116 -2.90 -3.18 -14.84
C PRO A 116 -2.42 -3.61 -13.46
N ILE A 117 -1.83 -2.71 -12.69
CA ILE A 117 -1.33 -3.02 -11.33
C ILE A 117 -2.51 -3.30 -10.39
N ALA A 118 -3.58 -2.50 -10.45
CA ALA A 118 -4.77 -2.72 -9.65
C ALA A 118 -5.40 -4.09 -9.92
N ARG A 119 -5.58 -4.47 -11.19
CA ARG A 119 -6.10 -5.78 -11.60
C ARG A 119 -5.24 -6.92 -11.06
N ALA A 120 -3.91 -6.83 -11.24
CA ALA A 120 -2.98 -7.83 -10.76
C ALA A 120 -3.04 -8.00 -9.24
N ALA A 121 -3.07 -6.88 -8.50
CA ALA A 121 -3.15 -6.89 -7.05
C ALA A 121 -4.46 -7.51 -6.54
N VAL A 122 -5.60 -7.14 -7.14
CA VAL A 122 -6.90 -7.68 -6.75
C VAL A 122 -7.01 -9.17 -7.12
N ALA A 123 -6.46 -9.57 -8.27
CA ALA A 123 -6.41 -10.98 -8.67
C ALA A 123 -5.57 -11.84 -7.70
N VAL A 124 -4.52 -11.30 -7.11
CA VAL A 124 -3.73 -11.96 -6.04
C VAL A 124 -4.49 -11.96 -4.71
N GLY A 125 -5.49 -11.10 -4.54
CA GLY A 125 -6.38 -11.08 -3.40
C GLY A 125 -5.98 -10.10 -2.30
N VAL A 126 -5.46 -8.91 -2.62
CA VAL A 126 -5.22 -7.84 -1.62
C VAL A 126 -6.49 -7.49 -0.86
N ASP A 127 -6.34 -6.99 0.36
CA ASP A 127 -7.47 -6.61 1.22
C ASP A 127 -7.98 -5.20 0.90
N GLY A 128 -7.12 -4.38 0.32
CA GLY A 128 -7.48 -3.04 -0.11
C GLY A 128 -6.50 -2.44 -1.10
N LEU A 129 -6.88 -1.28 -1.61
CA LEU A 129 -6.06 -0.46 -2.50
C LEU A 129 -5.86 0.91 -1.86
N PHE A 130 -4.68 1.48 -2.05
CA PHE A 130 -4.41 2.88 -1.80
C PHE A 130 -4.43 3.59 -3.17
N ILE A 131 -5.32 4.57 -3.31
CA ILE A 131 -5.58 5.26 -4.58
C ILE A 131 -5.62 6.76 -4.31
N GLU A 132 -4.82 7.51 -5.04
CA GLU A 132 -4.94 8.96 -5.10
C GLU A 132 -5.79 9.35 -6.31
N THR A 133 -6.73 10.23 -6.11
CA THR A 133 -7.67 10.68 -7.14
C THR A 133 -7.90 12.18 -7.05
N HIS A 134 -8.15 12.80 -8.18
CA HIS A 134 -8.45 14.21 -8.32
C HIS A 134 -9.56 14.41 -9.36
N GLU A 135 -10.32 15.50 -9.27
CA GLU A 135 -11.34 15.84 -10.31
C GLU A 135 -10.73 16.01 -11.70
N ASN A 136 -9.50 16.51 -11.77
CA ASN A 136 -8.69 16.61 -12.97
C ASN A 136 -7.21 16.45 -12.55
N SER A 137 -6.65 15.28 -12.75
CA SER A 137 -5.30 14.92 -12.32
C SER A 137 -4.23 15.84 -12.93
N ASN A 138 -4.45 16.35 -14.14
CA ASN A 138 -3.49 17.22 -14.82
C ASN A 138 -3.23 18.57 -14.12
N VAL A 139 -4.13 19.00 -13.24
CA VAL A 139 -4.02 20.26 -12.47
C VAL A 139 -3.80 20.03 -10.96
N ALA A 140 -3.57 18.79 -10.56
CA ALA A 140 -3.27 18.46 -9.17
C ALA A 140 -1.98 19.15 -8.72
N LEU A 141 -1.91 19.55 -7.45
CA LEU A 141 -0.77 20.27 -6.87
C LEU A 141 0.48 19.41 -6.71
N SER A 142 0.30 18.09 -6.63
CA SER A 142 1.37 17.09 -6.52
C SER A 142 0.93 15.79 -7.18
N ASP A 143 1.90 14.95 -7.52
CA ASP A 143 1.68 13.58 -8.00
C ASP A 143 0.67 13.44 -9.15
N ASN A 144 0.52 14.48 -9.98
CA ASN A 144 -0.42 14.53 -11.10
C ASN A 144 -0.26 13.36 -12.09
N ASP A 145 0.97 12.89 -12.29
CA ASP A 145 1.29 11.77 -13.19
C ASP A 145 1.00 10.38 -12.56
N THR A 146 0.58 10.32 -11.29
CA THR A 146 0.28 9.06 -10.57
C THR A 146 -1.13 9.02 -9.98
N GLN A 147 -1.89 10.10 -10.15
CA GLN A 147 -3.29 10.16 -9.75
C GLN A 147 -4.21 9.70 -10.88
N ILE A 148 -5.39 9.27 -10.52
CA ILE A 148 -6.48 8.91 -11.45
C ILE A 148 -7.58 9.96 -11.37
N ASP A 149 -8.19 10.31 -12.50
CA ASP A 149 -9.37 11.16 -12.51
C ASP A 149 -10.55 10.45 -11.82
N ILE A 150 -11.37 11.22 -11.12
CA ILE A 150 -12.47 10.64 -10.31
C ILE A 150 -13.49 9.89 -11.17
N ASP A 151 -13.66 10.31 -12.44
CA ASP A 151 -14.55 9.65 -13.40
C ASP A 151 -14.01 8.26 -13.78
N ASP A 152 -12.69 8.11 -13.92
CA ASP A 152 -12.04 6.84 -14.22
C ASP A 152 -12.00 5.90 -13.00
N LEU A 153 -12.04 6.47 -11.79
CA LEU A 153 -12.08 5.67 -10.54
C LEU A 153 -13.29 4.75 -10.51
N LYS A 154 -14.47 5.24 -10.95
CA LYS A 154 -15.66 4.40 -10.97
C LYS A 154 -15.50 3.21 -11.92
N LEU A 155 -14.96 3.44 -13.11
CA LEU A 155 -14.72 2.39 -14.10
C LEU A 155 -13.75 1.34 -13.54
N LEU A 156 -12.66 1.79 -12.91
CA LEU A 156 -11.69 0.92 -12.26
C LEU A 156 -12.35 0.05 -11.19
N LEU A 157 -13.12 0.65 -10.29
CA LEU A 157 -13.76 -0.08 -9.18
C LEU A 157 -14.77 -1.11 -9.68
N ASP A 158 -15.56 -0.79 -10.70
CA ASP A 158 -16.52 -1.72 -11.30
C ASP A 158 -15.81 -2.97 -11.86
N GLU A 159 -14.67 -2.83 -12.54
CA GLU A 159 -13.85 -3.96 -12.98
C GLU A 159 -13.26 -4.77 -11.81
N LEU A 160 -12.70 -4.08 -10.82
CA LEU A 160 -12.01 -4.72 -9.72
C LEU A 160 -12.95 -5.53 -8.83
N ILE A 161 -14.21 -5.11 -8.69
CA ILE A 161 -15.25 -5.88 -7.98
C ILE A 161 -15.50 -7.23 -8.68
N VAL A 162 -15.55 -7.25 -10.01
CA VAL A 162 -15.72 -8.49 -10.77
C VAL A 162 -14.54 -9.44 -10.53
N ILE A 163 -13.30 -8.93 -10.61
CA ILE A 163 -12.10 -9.73 -10.35
C ILE A 163 -12.09 -10.26 -8.90
N ALA A 164 -12.41 -9.40 -7.94
CA ALA A 164 -12.46 -9.79 -6.53
C ALA A 164 -13.48 -10.90 -6.27
N ASN A 165 -14.66 -10.83 -6.88
CA ASN A 165 -15.69 -11.86 -6.75
C ASN A 165 -15.25 -13.23 -7.30
N VAL A 166 -14.39 -13.26 -8.33
CA VAL A 166 -13.83 -14.50 -8.87
C VAL A 166 -12.73 -15.07 -7.99
N THR A 167 -11.92 -14.20 -7.38
CA THR A 167 -10.70 -14.62 -6.67
C THR A 167 -10.87 -14.81 -5.16
N LYS A 168 -11.90 -14.21 -4.57
CA LYS A 168 -12.20 -14.27 -3.12
C LYS A 168 -13.50 -15.02 -2.81
N GLY A 169 -14.20 -15.50 -3.85
CA GLY A 169 -15.48 -16.22 -3.76
C GLY A 169 -15.42 -17.61 -3.17
#